data_4b835d3ea6fac255e5797b0542becdd0
#
_entry.id   4b835d3ea6fac255e5797b0542becdd0
#
_cell.length_a   1.000
_cell.length_b   1.000
_cell.length_c   1.000
_cell.angle_alpha   90.00
_cell.angle_beta   90.00
_cell.angle_gamma   90.00
#
_symmetry.space_group_name_H-M   'P 1'
#
loop_
_entity.id
_entity.type
_entity.pdbx_description
1 polymer ?
#
loop_
_entity_poly.entity_id
_entity_poly.type
_entity_poly.pdbx_seq_one_letter_code
_entity_poly.pdbx_strand_id
1 'polypeptide(L)'
;MRYLSVLCGVFFLASAGCKAQTYLECDFSQGIPSDFILIDNDGLTPSQDMKNIGFDEGTAWIVATPKNSSNKAACSTSWYQPAGQSDDWLITPPIYIADEHAILKWRAMAYDKKYRDGYSVYVSTTAGVTLDDFERDHPLLKVPAEEAEWKLHKVSLDSYKGQTIRIAFVNDSEDKSRLFVDDIFVGVSSTVLLTLNMDTRVPTMGPTDVCGIAYTEEEDPVRGFTIGLEYGGNTYTQHFDDILVAGKPVAFTLDEKLPLGFHEELPYTIWISDENSRYALSSHIISYPRKVVCEEGTGTWCGWCVRGIVALDSLRRGCADWAIAIAAHGSDPMANDYVGAISPYLRSGGYPDGTVNRLVSCDPGKFVQTARNVFLTEKTLVAMNMEVSYSSRSSYNVPRSSKYMVADGQEESVNATTHLWFADNHPEANYRLAFAIVENDVHQPNDRGYNQRNYYSGGGSGVMGGYENMSDPVPASQMWYQDVARGFVDEIVGLPGSVPQSIAADEEVAFDVSFPLPDGILDVNNVVIVCMLIDQDDEHIVNAVEVPLFPSDVEATGIGYPRNQTNSSQTEGKSSVTAEGGGVSSVYTLEGCYVGKTLKNQPKGIYMINGRKYVVR
;
A
#
# COMPACT_ATOMS: atom_id res chain seq x y z
N MET A 1 -28.69 -31.53 -23.89
CA MET A 1 -28.51 -31.36 -22.44
C MET A 1 -28.29 -29.88 -22.18
N ARG A 2 -29.23 -29.28 -21.45
CA ARG A 2 -29.26 -27.84 -21.19
C ARG A 2 -28.40 -27.54 -19.97
N TYR A 3 -27.40 -26.67 -20.10
CA TYR A 3 -26.67 -26.12 -18.95
C TYR A 3 -27.50 -25.01 -18.31
N LEU A 4 -27.77 -25.17 -17.05
CA LEU A 4 -28.49 -24.24 -16.18
C LEU A 4 -27.41 -23.35 -15.52
N SER A 5 -27.32 -22.10 -15.97
CA SER A 5 -26.48 -21.09 -15.31
C SER A 5 -27.20 -20.61 -14.06
N VAL A 6 -26.61 -20.87 -12.91
CA VAL A 6 -27.08 -20.33 -11.62
C VAL A 6 -26.48 -18.94 -11.48
N LEU A 7 -27.33 -17.92 -11.64
CA LEU A 7 -26.99 -16.52 -11.34
C LEU A 7 -27.04 -16.37 -9.81
N CYS A 8 -25.89 -16.27 -9.15
CA CYS A 8 -25.80 -15.91 -7.75
C CYS A 8 -25.99 -14.39 -7.63
N GLY A 9 -27.20 -13.97 -7.32
CA GLY A 9 -27.51 -12.58 -7.03
C GLY A 9 -26.97 -12.22 -5.65
N VAL A 10 -25.93 -11.40 -5.60
CA VAL A 10 -25.45 -10.77 -4.37
C VAL A 10 -26.44 -9.66 -4.02
N PHE A 11 -27.28 -9.89 -3.03
CA PHE A 11 -28.09 -8.83 -2.41
C PHE A 11 -27.18 -7.96 -1.54
N PHE A 12 -26.86 -6.77 -2.01
CA PHE A 12 -26.32 -5.70 -1.16
C PHE A 12 -27.43 -5.21 -0.23
N LEU A 13 -27.36 -5.57 1.03
CA LEU A 13 -28.09 -4.89 2.09
C LEU A 13 -27.44 -3.51 2.27
N ALA A 14 -28.08 -2.49 1.70
CA ALA A 14 -27.71 -1.12 1.94
C ALA A 14 -27.95 -0.77 3.41
N SER A 15 -26.90 -0.71 4.21
CA SER A 15 -26.95 -0.01 5.49
C SER A 15 -27.24 1.48 5.19
N ALA A 16 -28.34 2.00 5.75
CA ALA A 16 -28.71 3.39 5.64
C ALA A 16 -27.73 4.27 6.46
N GLY A 17 -26.55 4.53 5.90
CA GLY A 17 -25.63 5.54 6.34
C GLY A 17 -25.68 6.69 5.33
N CYS A 18 -25.83 7.91 5.80
CA CYS A 18 -25.81 9.11 4.95
C CYS A 18 -24.45 9.15 4.22
N LYS A 19 -24.46 8.87 2.92
CA LYS A 19 -23.26 8.98 2.06
C LYS A 19 -23.19 10.42 1.58
N ALA A 20 -22.00 11.01 1.51
CA ALA A 20 -21.81 12.24 0.76
C ALA A 20 -22.30 12.00 -0.68
N GLN A 21 -23.31 12.74 -1.09
CA GLN A 21 -23.92 12.61 -2.40
C GLN A 21 -24.11 13.99 -3.01
N THR A 22 -23.55 14.21 -4.17
CA THR A 22 -23.70 15.45 -4.93
C THR A 22 -24.93 15.33 -5.83
N TYR A 23 -25.85 16.29 -5.71
CA TYR A 23 -27.01 16.42 -6.60
C TYR A 23 -26.76 17.48 -7.67
N LEU A 24 -26.08 18.57 -7.31
CA LEU A 24 -25.65 19.64 -8.20
C LEU A 24 -24.31 20.20 -7.73
N GLU A 25 -23.40 20.46 -8.68
CA GLU A 25 -22.15 21.19 -8.44
C GLU A 25 -21.87 22.10 -9.63
N CYS A 26 -21.55 23.38 -9.38
CA CYS A 26 -21.28 24.35 -10.43
C CYS A 26 -20.30 25.42 -9.93
N ASP A 27 -19.13 25.51 -10.57
CA ASP A 27 -18.06 26.48 -10.33
C ASP A 27 -17.98 27.59 -11.39
N PHE A 28 -18.89 27.62 -12.33
CA PHE A 28 -18.96 28.56 -13.46
C PHE A 28 -17.66 28.72 -14.29
N SER A 29 -16.64 27.90 -14.08
CA SER A 29 -15.35 27.99 -14.79
C SER A 29 -15.49 27.87 -16.31
N GLN A 30 -16.48 27.10 -16.77
CA GLN A 30 -16.79 26.87 -18.19
C GLN A 30 -17.92 27.76 -18.72
N GLY A 31 -18.47 28.65 -17.92
CA GLY A 31 -19.64 29.45 -18.23
C GLY A 31 -20.86 29.11 -17.37
N ILE A 32 -21.98 29.82 -17.53
CA ILE A 32 -23.23 29.38 -16.93
C ILE A 32 -23.76 28.20 -17.73
N PRO A 33 -24.00 27.02 -17.11
CA PRO A 33 -24.51 25.87 -17.83
C PRO A 33 -25.87 26.15 -18.49
N SER A 34 -26.09 25.53 -19.66
CA SER A 34 -27.29 25.83 -20.48
C SER A 34 -28.59 25.30 -19.88
N ASP A 35 -28.54 24.48 -18.84
CA ASP A 35 -29.69 23.99 -18.07
C ASP A 35 -30.06 24.90 -16.89
N PHE A 36 -29.24 25.92 -16.60
CA PHE A 36 -29.65 27.06 -15.76
C PHE A 36 -30.53 28.02 -16.54
N ILE A 37 -31.47 28.64 -15.86
CA ILE A 37 -32.40 29.60 -16.45
C ILE A 37 -32.10 30.99 -15.92
N LEU A 38 -31.95 31.95 -16.81
CA LEU A 38 -31.70 33.35 -16.52
C LEU A 38 -32.93 34.18 -16.85
N ILE A 39 -33.41 35.01 -15.92
CA ILE A 39 -34.55 35.90 -16.13
C ILE A 39 -34.19 37.30 -15.66
N ASP A 40 -34.15 38.26 -16.58
CA ASP A 40 -34.21 39.69 -16.29
C ASP A 40 -35.68 40.06 -16.15
N ASN A 41 -36.15 40.33 -14.94
CA ASN A 41 -37.53 40.64 -14.66
C ASN A 41 -37.75 42.15 -14.46
N ASP A 42 -36.70 42.92 -14.26
CA ASP A 42 -36.80 44.36 -14.07
C ASP A 42 -36.77 45.15 -15.41
N GLY A 43 -36.13 44.58 -16.44
CA GLY A 43 -36.00 45.21 -17.75
C GLY A 43 -35.25 46.55 -17.72
N LEU A 44 -34.40 46.76 -16.69
CA LEU A 44 -33.64 47.99 -16.53
C LEU A 44 -32.41 48.01 -17.46
N THR A 45 -32.00 49.20 -17.86
CA THR A 45 -30.84 49.37 -18.74
C THR A 45 -29.58 49.44 -17.92
N PRO A 46 -28.63 48.50 -18.09
CA PRO A 46 -27.33 48.55 -17.42
C PRO A 46 -26.56 49.83 -17.73
N SER A 47 -25.85 50.38 -16.74
CA SER A 47 -24.98 51.54 -16.92
C SER A 47 -23.91 51.28 -18.00
N GLN A 48 -23.32 52.34 -18.56
CA GLN A 48 -22.30 52.16 -19.60
C GLN A 48 -21.09 51.35 -19.11
N ASP A 49 -20.72 51.49 -17.84
CA ASP A 49 -19.65 50.70 -17.25
C ASP A 49 -19.99 49.20 -17.19
N MET A 50 -21.24 48.86 -16.95
CA MET A 50 -21.71 47.47 -16.95
C MET A 50 -21.84 46.94 -18.36
N LYS A 51 -22.27 47.74 -19.34
CA LYS A 51 -22.24 47.37 -20.76
C LYS A 51 -20.83 47.04 -21.25
N ASN A 52 -19.82 47.77 -20.78
CA ASN A 52 -18.39 47.52 -21.14
C ASN A 52 -17.84 46.19 -20.65
N ILE A 53 -18.48 45.56 -19.67
CA ILE A 53 -18.06 44.23 -19.14
C ILE A 53 -19.00 43.10 -19.53
N GLY A 54 -19.99 43.38 -20.40
CA GLY A 54 -20.82 42.36 -21.05
C GLY A 54 -22.28 42.29 -20.58
N PHE A 55 -22.77 43.27 -19.79
CA PHE A 55 -24.20 43.34 -19.51
C PHE A 55 -24.91 44.14 -20.61
N ASP A 56 -25.71 43.47 -21.41
CA ASP A 56 -26.60 44.07 -22.39
C ASP A 56 -28.03 44.21 -21.82
N GLU A 57 -28.92 44.89 -22.56
CA GLU A 57 -30.35 44.95 -22.21
C GLU A 57 -30.95 43.54 -22.20
N GLY A 58 -31.66 43.17 -21.13
CA GLY A 58 -32.24 41.85 -20.96
C GLY A 58 -31.25 40.78 -20.40
N THR A 59 -30.08 41.19 -19.93
CA THR A 59 -29.09 40.29 -19.36
C THR A 59 -29.13 40.29 -17.83
N ALA A 60 -29.65 39.25 -17.21
CA ALA A 60 -29.71 39.06 -15.75
C ALA A 60 -28.34 38.71 -15.14
N TRP A 61 -27.66 37.71 -15.69
CA TRP A 61 -26.40 37.19 -15.19
C TRP A 61 -25.43 36.89 -16.33
N ILE A 62 -24.15 37.15 -16.09
CA ILE A 62 -23.02 36.81 -16.98
C ILE A 62 -22.00 36.00 -16.19
N VAL A 63 -20.97 35.46 -16.88
CA VAL A 63 -19.75 34.97 -16.21
C VAL A 63 -18.70 36.08 -16.28
N ALA A 64 -18.15 36.45 -15.14
CA ALA A 64 -17.07 37.44 -15.06
C ALA A 64 -15.98 37.00 -14.06
N THR A 65 -14.79 37.62 -14.18
CA THR A 65 -13.69 37.36 -13.26
C THR A 65 -13.68 38.46 -12.18
N PRO A 66 -13.82 38.11 -10.89
CA PRO A 66 -13.72 39.04 -9.79
C PRO A 66 -12.33 39.69 -9.73
N LYS A 67 -12.24 40.86 -9.12
CA LYS A 67 -10.99 41.59 -8.96
C LYS A 67 -9.99 40.78 -8.13
N ASN A 68 -8.75 40.67 -8.60
CA ASN A 68 -7.67 39.88 -7.98
C ASN A 68 -7.94 38.37 -7.92
N SER A 69 -8.75 37.85 -8.81
CA SER A 69 -8.99 36.41 -8.98
C SER A 69 -8.59 35.98 -10.38
N SER A 70 -8.28 34.70 -10.54
CA SER A 70 -8.17 34.01 -11.83
C SER A 70 -9.43 33.17 -12.15
N ASN A 71 -10.29 32.95 -11.15
CA ASN A 71 -11.50 32.14 -11.29
C ASN A 71 -12.64 32.98 -11.87
N LYS A 72 -13.45 32.34 -12.70
CA LYS A 72 -14.69 32.87 -13.22
C LYS A 72 -15.81 32.57 -12.22
N ALA A 73 -16.82 33.45 -12.14
CA ALA A 73 -17.99 33.27 -11.31
C ALA A 73 -19.21 33.83 -12.00
N ALA A 74 -20.41 33.41 -11.61
CA ALA A 74 -21.66 34.06 -12.03
C ALA A 74 -21.72 35.47 -11.44
N CYS A 75 -22.10 36.44 -12.23
CA CYS A 75 -22.10 37.85 -11.89
C CYS A 75 -23.43 38.51 -12.32
N SER A 76 -24.10 39.18 -11.40
CA SER A 76 -25.22 40.10 -11.68
C SER A 76 -24.89 41.52 -11.26
N THR A 77 -25.68 42.50 -11.68
CA THR A 77 -25.48 43.90 -11.37
C THR A 77 -26.78 44.56 -10.96
N SER A 78 -26.72 45.55 -10.06
CA SER A 78 -27.81 46.47 -9.79
C SER A 78 -27.46 47.94 -10.17
N TRP A 79 -26.44 48.12 -10.99
CA TRP A 79 -25.98 49.42 -11.44
C TRP A 79 -26.57 49.79 -12.81
N TYR A 80 -27.79 50.38 -12.76
CA TYR A 80 -28.56 50.75 -13.93
C TYR A 80 -28.58 52.28 -14.18
N GLN A 81 -28.99 52.66 -15.37
CA GLN A 81 -29.20 54.07 -15.73
C GLN A 81 -30.45 54.25 -16.59
N PRO A 82 -31.53 54.85 -16.01
CA PRO A 82 -31.61 55.38 -14.63
C PRO A 82 -31.51 54.29 -13.56
N ALA A 83 -31.15 54.68 -12.33
CA ALA A 83 -31.12 53.78 -11.19
C ALA A 83 -32.50 53.16 -10.93
N GLY A 84 -32.50 51.91 -10.51
CA GLY A 84 -33.69 51.13 -10.19
C GLY A 84 -33.34 49.90 -9.40
N GLN A 85 -34.35 49.18 -8.94
CA GLN A 85 -34.17 47.93 -8.20
C GLN A 85 -34.02 46.76 -9.16
N SER A 86 -32.96 46.01 -9.01
CA SER A 86 -32.70 44.74 -9.73
C SER A 86 -33.71 43.66 -9.35
N ASP A 87 -34.10 42.86 -10.30
CA ASP A 87 -34.90 41.64 -10.11
C ASP A 87 -34.39 40.58 -11.12
N ASP A 88 -33.10 40.22 -10.95
CA ASP A 88 -32.32 39.35 -11.83
C ASP A 88 -32.16 37.97 -11.27
N TRP A 89 -32.64 36.95 -11.98
CA TRP A 89 -32.77 35.59 -11.53
C TRP A 89 -31.73 34.64 -12.20
N LEU A 90 -31.08 33.82 -11.37
CA LEU A 90 -30.27 32.67 -11.75
C LEU A 90 -30.90 31.42 -11.14
N ILE A 91 -31.55 30.59 -11.94
CA ILE A 91 -32.32 29.42 -11.50
C ILE A 91 -31.63 28.15 -11.88
N THR A 92 -31.42 27.23 -10.93
CA THR A 92 -30.81 25.93 -11.16
C THR A 92 -31.69 25.00 -12.00
N PRO A 93 -31.12 23.94 -12.62
CA PRO A 93 -31.93 22.82 -13.11
C PRO A 93 -32.74 22.17 -11.97
N PRO A 94 -33.72 21.30 -12.28
CA PRO A 94 -34.45 20.55 -11.25
C PRO A 94 -33.52 19.58 -10.50
N ILE A 95 -33.63 19.57 -9.17
CA ILE A 95 -32.77 18.80 -8.28
C ILE A 95 -33.67 17.96 -7.39
N TYR A 96 -33.52 16.63 -7.44
CA TYR A 96 -34.22 15.71 -6.54
C TYR A 96 -33.45 15.53 -5.24
N ILE A 97 -34.05 15.89 -4.11
CA ILE A 97 -33.47 15.80 -2.77
C ILE A 97 -33.77 14.39 -2.20
N ALA A 98 -32.87 13.44 -2.37
CA ALA A 98 -33.10 12.06 -1.98
C ALA A 98 -32.90 11.82 -0.48
N ASP A 99 -31.92 12.49 0.13
CA ASP A 99 -31.41 12.14 1.45
C ASP A 99 -31.75 13.17 2.51
N GLU A 100 -31.71 12.76 3.79
CA GLU A 100 -31.69 13.66 4.94
C GLU A 100 -30.32 14.36 5.00
N HIS A 101 -30.28 15.52 5.65
CA HIS A 101 -29.09 16.37 5.78
C HIS A 101 -28.54 16.93 4.47
N ALA A 102 -29.40 16.98 3.43
CA ALA A 102 -29.05 17.70 2.22
C ALA A 102 -28.89 19.19 2.51
N ILE A 103 -27.89 19.83 1.93
CA ILE A 103 -27.59 21.23 2.06
C ILE A 103 -27.46 21.91 0.70
N LEU A 104 -27.76 23.20 0.66
CA LEU A 104 -27.25 24.12 -0.34
C LEU A 104 -26.02 24.82 0.25
N LYS A 105 -24.90 24.79 -0.45
CA LYS A 105 -23.67 25.51 -0.12
C LYS A 105 -23.23 26.31 -1.33
N TRP A 106 -22.75 27.53 -1.13
CA TRP A 106 -22.20 28.37 -2.20
C TRP A 106 -21.31 29.45 -1.61
N ARG A 107 -20.51 30.10 -2.47
CA ARG A 107 -19.76 31.29 -2.13
C ARG A 107 -20.41 32.52 -2.79
N ALA A 108 -20.42 33.65 -2.10
CA ALA A 108 -20.85 34.90 -2.67
C ALA A 108 -19.91 36.05 -2.25
N MET A 109 -19.88 37.12 -3.07
CA MET A 109 -19.06 38.29 -2.83
C MET A 109 -19.68 39.50 -3.52
N ALA A 110 -19.78 40.65 -2.82
CA ALA A 110 -20.02 41.93 -3.45
C ALA A 110 -18.72 42.48 -4.05
N TYR A 111 -18.80 43.06 -5.26
CA TYR A 111 -17.61 43.61 -5.93
C TYR A 111 -17.03 44.82 -5.23
N ASP A 112 -17.87 45.69 -4.68
CA ASP A 112 -17.50 46.98 -4.11
C ASP A 112 -17.78 47.03 -2.61
N LYS A 113 -16.81 47.47 -1.81
CA LYS A 113 -16.93 47.57 -0.34
C LYS A 113 -17.96 48.62 0.12
N LYS A 114 -18.23 49.63 -0.69
CA LYS A 114 -19.15 50.73 -0.39
C LYS A 114 -20.53 50.50 -0.98
N TYR A 115 -20.58 49.94 -2.18
CA TYR A 115 -21.79 49.66 -2.93
C TYR A 115 -22.02 48.15 -3.02
N ARG A 116 -22.35 47.56 -1.86
CA ARG A 116 -22.50 46.10 -1.72
C ARG A 116 -23.86 45.65 -2.16
N ASP A 117 -23.91 44.84 -3.21
CA ASP A 117 -25.13 44.15 -3.60
C ASP A 117 -25.53 43.15 -2.53
N GLY A 118 -26.80 42.98 -2.33
CA GLY A 118 -27.43 41.89 -1.62
C GLY A 118 -28.13 40.94 -2.58
N TYR A 119 -28.77 39.92 -2.05
CA TYR A 119 -29.56 38.98 -2.84
C TYR A 119 -30.50 38.18 -1.95
N SER A 120 -31.48 37.53 -2.60
CA SER A 120 -32.34 36.52 -1.98
C SER A 120 -32.19 35.18 -2.66
N VAL A 121 -32.29 34.10 -1.88
CA VAL A 121 -32.33 32.72 -2.38
C VAL A 121 -33.73 32.17 -2.17
N TYR A 122 -34.32 31.64 -3.23
CA TYR A 122 -35.66 31.04 -3.22
C TYR A 122 -35.63 29.59 -3.61
N VAL A 123 -36.64 28.82 -3.19
CA VAL A 123 -36.84 27.42 -3.59
C VAL A 123 -38.27 27.30 -4.16
N SER A 124 -38.34 26.63 -5.32
CA SER A 124 -39.60 26.17 -5.89
C SER A 124 -39.69 24.66 -5.81
N THR A 125 -40.82 24.12 -5.42
CA THR A 125 -41.15 22.68 -5.44
C THR A 125 -42.03 22.33 -6.64
N THR A 126 -42.29 23.28 -7.56
CA THR A 126 -43.06 23.05 -8.78
C THR A 126 -42.12 22.68 -9.95
N ALA A 127 -42.68 22.07 -10.98
CA ALA A 127 -41.93 21.78 -12.21
C ALA A 127 -41.76 23.03 -13.11
N GLY A 128 -42.49 24.13 -12.77
CA GLY A 128 -42.48 25.36 -13.52
C GLY A 128 -41.19 26.16 -13.33
N VAL A 129 -41.04 27.16 -14.20
CA VAL A 129 -39.89 28.07 -14.25
C VAL A 129 -40.31 29.55 -14.33
N THR A 130 -41.55 29.82 -14.01
CA THR A 130 -42.07 31.19 -13.93
C THR A 130 -41.83 31.76 -12.54
N LEU A 131 -41.84 33.08 -12.42
CA LEU A 131 -41.61 33.74 -11.13
C LEU A 131 -42.71 33.42 -10.11
N ASP A 132 -43.92 33.09 -10.57
CA ASP A 132 -45.05 32.67 -9.72
C ASP A 132 -44.84 31.29 -9.09
N ASP A 133 -43.88 30.51 -9.59
CA ASP A 133 -43.52 29.21 -9.01
C ASP A 133 -42.66 29.36 -7.74
N PHE A 134 -42.18 30.57 -7.42
CA PHE A 134 -41.37 30.87 -6.23
C PHE A 134 -42.15 31.74 -5.24
N GLU A 135 -42.17 31.36 -3.97
CA GLU A 135 -42.80 32.11 -2.89
C GLU A 135 -41.95 33.35 -2.53
N ARG A 136 -42.15 34.47 -3.25
CA ARG A 136 -41.31 35.67 -3.14
C ARG A 136 -41.34 36.33 -1.76
N ASP A 137 -42.38 36.14 -0.98
CA ASP A 137 -42.51 36.64 0.39
C ASP A 137 -41.74 35.81 1.43
N HIS A 138 -41.26 34.60 1.03
CA HIS A 138 -40.61 33.66 1.92
C HIS A 138 -39.31 33.13 1.30
N PRO A 139 -38.24 33.96 1.20
CA PRO A 139 -36.94 33.50 0.74
C PRO A 139 -36.35 32.45 1.70
N LEU A 140 -35.66 31.42 1.16
CA LEU A 140 -34.87 30.46 1.94
C LEU A 140 -33.76 31.19 2.71
N LEU A 141 -33.16 32.21 2.09
CA LEU A 141 -32.17 33.09 2.69
C LEU A 141 -32.26 34.48 2.05
N LYS A 142 -32.11 35.54 2.86
CA LYS A 142 -31.94 36.92 2.38
C LYS A 142 -30.66 37.54 2.93
N VAL A 143 -29.80 38.02 2.05
CA VAL A 143 -28.56 38.74 2.37
C VAL A 143 -28.71 40.17 1.90
N PRO A 144 -29.00 41.15 2.79
CA PRO A 144 -29.28 42.55 2.40
C PRO A 144 -28.07 43.27 1.77
N ALA A 145 -26.85 42.88 2.13
CA ALA A 145 -25.61 43.42 1.59
C ALA A 145 -24.49 42.40 1.81
N GLU A 146 -24.00 41.78 0.73
CA GLU A 146 -22.94 40.74 0.80
C GLU A 146 -21.59 41.36 1.15
N GLU A 147 -20.71 40.56 1.75
CA GLU A 147 -19.33 40.99 2.03
C GLU A 147 -18.53 41.19 0.74
N ALA A 148 -17.55 42.12 0.80
CA ALA A 148 -16.66 42.35 -0.35
C ALA A 148 -15.45 41.41 -0.40
N GLU A 149 -15.53 40.31 0.29
CA GLU A 149 -14.62 39.15 0.29
C GLU A 149 -15.47 37.89 0.15
N TRP A 150 -14.92 36.83 -0.44
CA TRP A 150 -15.65 35.59 -0.63
C TRP A 150 -16.12 35.02 0.70
N LYS A 151 -17.43 34.87 0.84
CA LYS A 151 -18.08 34.27 2.01
C LYS A 151 -18.77 32.98 1.64
N LEU A 152 -18.58 31.95 2.45
CA LEU A 152 -19.29 30.69 2.33
C LEU A 152 -20.66 30.81 3.00
N HIS A 153 -21.68 30.40 2.30
CA HIS A 153 -23.05 30.27 2.82
C HIS A 153 -23.47 28.81 2.80
N LYS A 154 -24.29 28.42 3.77
CA LYS A 154 -24.82 27.06 3.92
C LYS A 154 -26.26 27.13 4.48
N VAL A 155 -27.19 26.39 3.86
CA VAL A 155 -28.58 26.29 4.29
C VAL A 155 -29.03 24.83 4.20
N SER A 156 -29.78 24.35 5.22
CA SER A 156 -30.39 23.01 5.18
C SER A 156 -31.51 22.94 4.14
N LEU A 157 -31.56 21.79 3.45
CA LEU A 157 -32.63 21.43 2.54
C LEU A 157 -33.50 20.26 3.07
N ASP A 158 -33.38 19.92 4.35
CA ASP A 158 -34.10 18.79 4.98
C ASP A 158 -35.60 18.81 4.77
N SER A 159 -36.22 20.05 4.78
CA SER A 159 -37.64 20.23 4.54
C SER A 159 -38.10 19.86 3.12
N TYR A 160 -37.15 19.66 2.20
CA TYR A 160 -37.43 19.31 0.81
C TYR A 160 -37.12 17.84 0.49
N LYS A 161 -36.77 17.00 1.47
CA LYS A 161 -36.54 15.58 1.27
C LYS A 161 -37.70 14.91 0.52
N GLY A 162 -37.35 14.10 -0.48
CA GLY A 162 -38.30 13.39 -1.35
C GLY A 162 -38.95 14.26 -2.42
N GLN A 163 -38.57 15.54 -2.54
CA GLN A 163 -39.11 16.50 -3.51
C GLN A 163 -38.06 16.83 -4.59
N THR A 164 -38.56 17.19 -5.77
CA THR A 164 -37.75 17.84 -6.80
C THR A 164 -37.90 19.33 -6.66
N ILE A 165 -36.81 20.05 -6.48
CA ILE A 165 -36.77 21.49 -6.26
C ILE A 165 -35.98 22.20 -7.35
N ARG A 166 -36.22 23.50 -7.50
CA ARG A 166 -35.30 24.44 -8.16
C ARG A 166 -34.92 25.51 -7.16
N ILE A 167 -33.68 25.98 -7.24
CA ILE A 167 -33.13 27.04 -6.39
C ILE A 167 -32.86 28.24 -7.27
N ALA A 168 -33.29 29.41 -6.83
CA ALA A 168 -33.05 30.67 -7.51
C ALA A 168 -32.21 31.62 -6.66
N PHE A 169 -31.14 32.15 -7.23
CA PHE A 169 -30.38 33.27 -6.68
C PHE A 169 -30.87 34.54 -7.38
N VAL A 170 -31.34 35.51 -6.62
CA VAL A 170 -31.96 36.71 -7.16
C VAL A 170 -31.23 37.94 -6.64
N ASN A 171 -30.58 38.70 -7.54
CA ASN A 171 -30.10 40.01 -7.18
C ASN A 171 -31.32 40.95 -7.06
N ASP A 172 -31.59 41.41 -5.84
CA ASP A 172 -32.69 42.28 -5.50
C ASP A 172 -32.20 43.63 -4.93
N SER A 173 -31.03 44.07 -5.36
CA SER A 173 -30.38 45.31 -4.90
C SER A 173 -30.83 46.54 -5.70
N GLU A 174 -30.67 47.70 -5.11
CA GLU A 174 -30.98 49.00 -5.75
C GLU A 174 -29.73 49.90 -5.74
N ASP A 175 -29.28 50.34 -6.92
CA ASP A 175 -28.20 51.31 -7.11
C ASP A 175 -26.92 50.96 -6.32
N LYS A 176 -26.47 49.72 -6.48
CA LYS A 176 -25.20 49.19 -5.92
C LYS A 176 -24.18 48.98 -7.03
N SER A 177 -23.50 47.80 -7.04
CA SER A 177 -22.45 47.52 -8.01
C SER A 177 -22.67 46.14 -8.67
N ARG A 178 -22.00 45.14 -8.20
CA ARG A 178 -22.07 43.77 -8.73
C ARG A 178 -22.05 42.74 -7.61
N LEU A 179 -22.83 41.68 -7.79
CA LEU A 179 -22.84 40.47 -7.00
C LEU A 179 -22.11 39.36 -7.76
N PHE A 180 -21.29 38.59 -7.08
CA PHE A 180 -20.72 37.34 -7.57
C PHE A 180 -21.25 36.16 -6.76
N VAL A 181 -21.55 35.05 -7.45
CA VAL A 181 -21.93 33.75 -6.87
C VAL A 181 -21.09 32.68 -7.53
N ASP A 182 -20.54 31.77 -6.72
CA ASP A 182 -19.65 30.70 -7.17
C ASP A 182 -19.78 29.44 -6.30
N ASP A 183 -19.17 28.33 -6.72
CA ASP A 183 -19.08 27.09 -5.96
C ASP A 183 -20.45 26.61 -5.44
N ILE A 184 -21.51 26.66 -6.27
CA ILE A 184 -22.82 26.14 -5.89
C ILE A 184 -22.74 24.63 -5.76
N PHE A 185 -23.06 24.12 -4.57
CA PHE A 185 -23.17 22.73 -4.25
C PHE A 185 -24.53 22.42 -3.62
N VAL A 186 -25.21 21.39 -4.14
CA VAL A 186 -26.41 20.81 -3.51
C VAL A 186 -26.16 19.33 -3.32
N GLY A 187 -26.30 18.86 -2.10
CA GLY A 187 -26.02 17.47 -1.77
C GLY A 187 -25.92 17.23 -0.29
N VAL A 188 -25.48 16.06 0.09
CA VAL A 188 -25.12 15.73 1.46
C VAL A 188 -23.62 16.00 1.63
N SER A 189 -23.27 17.04 2.38
CA SER A 189 -21.88 17.39 2.69
C SER A 189 -21.50 16.80 4.05
N SER A 190 -20.30 16.26 4.14
CA SER A 190 -19.74 15.83 5.42
C SER A 190 -18.92 16.94 6.04
N THR A 191 -19.11 17.14 7.36
CA THR A 191 -18.29 18.06 8.16
C THR A 191 -16.89 17.49 8.39
N VAL A 192 -16.74 16.18 8.23
CA VAL A 192 -15.48 15.45 8.37
C VAL A 192 -15.13 14.76 7.06
N LEU A 193 -13.88 14.87 6.66
CA LEU A 193 -13.33 14.32 5.43
C LEU A 193 -12.06 13.53 5.73
N LEU A 194 -11.71 12.60 4.86
CA LEU A 194 -10.43 11.90 4.91
C LEU A 194 -9.80 11.73 3.53
N THR A 195 -8.48 11.61 3.51
CA THR A 195 -7.73 11.10 2.38
C THR A 195 -6.79 10.00 2.86
N LEU A 196 -6.53 9.01 2.00
CA LEU A 196 -5.61 7.92 2.28
C LEU A 196 -4.18 8.30 1.89
N ASN A 197 -3.23 7.83 2.71
CA ASN A 197 -1.80 7.94 2.43
C ASN A 197 -1.22 6.53 2.30
N MET A 198 -1.74 5.79 1.33
CA MET A 198 -1.31 4.43 1.02
C MET A 198 -1.45 4.17 -0.48
N ASP A 199 -0.55 3.33 -1.00
CA ASP A 199 -0.59 2.92 -2.40
C ASP A 199 -1.69 1.86 -2.61
N THR A 200 -2.28 1.84 -3.80
CA THR A 200 -3.24 0.80 -4.21
C THR A 200 -2.56 -0.47 -4.72
N ARG A 201 -1.26 -0.42 -4.95
CA ARG A 201 -0.41 -1.53 -5.38
C ARG A 201 0.80 -1.61 -4.46
N VAL A 202 1.01 -2.75 -3.80
CA VAL A 202 2.04 -2.89 -2.76
C VAL A 202 2.94 -4.11 -2.99
N PRO A 203 4.26 -4.01 -2.67
CA PRO A 203 5.22 -5.10 -2.86
C PRO A 203 5.19 -6.16 -1.76
N THR A 204 4.15 -6.19 -0.93
CA THR A 204 4.06 -7.09 0.23
C THR A 204 2.71 -7.80 0.25
N MET A 205 2.66 -8.97 0.84
CA MET A 205 1.44 -9.63 1.29
C MET A 205 1.38 -9.63 2.82
N GLY A 206 0.22 -9.98 3.39
CA GLY A 206 -0.01 -9.98 4.83
C GLY A 206 -0.62 -8.68 5.33
N PRO A 207 -0.60 -8.44 6.64
CA PRO A 207 -1.28 -7.31 7.25
C PRO A 207 -0.68 -5.97 6.81
N THR A 208 -1.47 -5.16 6.07
CA THR A 208 -1.08 -3.85 5.55
C THR A 208 -1.76 -2.75 6.36
N ASP A 209 -0.98 -1.74 6.79
CA ASP A 209 -1.48 -0.60 7.55
C ASP A 209 -2.43 0.26 6.71
N VAL A 210 -3.52 0.73 7.33
CA VAL A 210 -4.44 1.71 6.74
C VAL A 210 -4.19 3.05 7.40
N CYS A 211 -3.66 4.00 6.65
CA CYS A 211 -3.30 5.32 7.16
C CYS A 211 -3.71 6.45 6.21
N GLY A 212 -3.85 7.64 6.78
CA GLY A 212 -4.25 8.82 6.03
C GLY A 212 -4.30 10.07 6.89
N ILE A 213 -5.03 11.06 6.42
CA ILE A 213 -5.33 12.28 7.16
C ILE A 213 -6.84 12.49 7.23
N ALA A 214 -7.31 12.89 8.40
CA ALA A 214 -8.66 13.38 8.66
C ALA A 214 -8.64 14.91 8.73
N TYR A 215 -9.64 15.57 8.17
CA TYR A 215 -9.70 17.03 8.15
C TYR A 215 -11.14 17.52 8.08
N THR A 216 -11.32 18.83 8.31
CA THR A 216 -12.58 19.54 8.09
C THR A 216 -12.32 20.81 7.29
N GLU A 217 -13.29 21.22 6.49
CA GLU A 217 -13.34 22.52 5.80
C GLU A 217 -14.25 23.52 6.53
N GLU A 218 -14.96 23.06 7.57
CA GLU A 218 -15.86 23.91 8.35
C GLU A 218 -15.07 24.89 9.23
N GLU A 219 -15.62 26.11 9.43
CA GLU A 219 -15.02 27.12 10.29
C GLU A 219 -15.05 26.71 11.77
N ASP A 220 -16.10 25.99 12.18
CA ASP A 220 -16.25 25.47 13.53
C ASP A 220 -15.45 24.19 13.73
N PRO A 221 -14.67 24.07 14.82
CA PRO A 221 -13.92 22.87 15.11
C PRO A 221 -14.80 21.65 15.38
N VAL A 222 -14.53 20.53 14.73
CA VAL A 222 -15.18 19.24 14.99
C VAL A 222 -14.44 18.50 16.11
N ARG A 223 -15.18 18.09 17.15
CA ARG A 223 -14.61 17.41 18.33
C ARG A 223 -14.91 15.94 18.30
N GLY A 224 -13.83 15.15 18.13
CA GLY A 224 -13.93 13.71 18.00
C GLY A 224 -14.51 13.27 16.65
N PHE A 225 -14.02 12.15 16.16
CA PHE A 225 -14.51 11.52 14.93
C PHE A 225 -14.28 10.01 14.99
N THR A 226 -15.04 9.26 14.21
CA THR A 226 -14.86 7.81 14.08
C THR A 226 -14.48 7.47 12.65
N ILE A 227 -13.47 6.64 12.48
CA ILE A 227 -13.12 6.05 11.18
C ILE A 227 -13.55 4.58 11.20
N GLY A 228 -14.21 4.15 10.13
CA GLY A 228 -14.58 2.77 9.90
C GLY A 228 -13.93 2.23 8.64
N LEU A 229 -13.53 0.96 8.69
CA LEU A 229 -12.98 0.20 7.58
C LEU A 229 -13.88 -1.01 7.32
N GLU A 230 -14.31 -1.19 6.09
CA GLU A 230 -15.19 -2.28 5.65
C GLU A 230 -14.50 -3.10 4.58
N TYR A 231 -14.28 -4.39 4.83
CA TYR A 231 -13.78 -5.35 3.85
C TYR A 231 -14.24 -6.77 4.23
N GLY A 232 -14.33 -7.66 3.25
CA GLY A 232 -14.70 -9.06 3.48
C GLY A 232 -16.07 -9.25 4.19
N GLY A 233 -16.96 -8.26 4.08
CA GLY A 233 -18.28 -8.27 4.74
C GLY A 233 -18.26 -7.87 6.22
N ASN A 234 -17.12 -7.46 6.76
CA ASN A 234 -16.98 -7.00 8.14
C ASN A 234 -16.75 -5.47 8.19
N THR A 235 -17.15 -4.87 9.33
CA THR A 235 -16.91 -3.44 9.61
C THR A 235 -16.11 -3.32 10.90
N TYR A 236 -15.01 -2.59 10.83
CA TYR A 236 -14.12 -2.28 11.94
C TYR A 236 -14.16 -0.77 12.18
N THR A 237 -14.24 -0.33 13.44
CA THR A 237 -14.34 1.10 13.77
C THR A 237 -13.34 1.49 14.84
N GLN A 238 -12.77 2.70 14.69
CA GLN A 238 -11.86 3.29 15.67
C GLN A 238 -12.24 4.74 15.91
N HIS A 239 -12.38 5.13 17.17
CA HIS A 239 -12.70 6.50 17.59
C HIS A 239 -11.42 7.28 17.88
N PHE A 240 -11.42 8.57 17.51
CA PHE A 240 -10.35 9.53 17.72
C PHE A 240 -10.89 10.74 18.49
N ASP A 241 -10.26 11.09 19.61
CA ASP A 241 -10.61 12.25 20.45
C ASP A 241 -10.02 13.57 19.91
N ASP A 242 -9.30 13.51 18.79
CA ASP A 242 -8.66 14.67 18.18
C ASP A 242 -9.69 15.73 17.73
N ILE A 243 -9.25 16.99 17.71
CA ILE A 243 -10.06 18.11 17.25
C ILE A 243 -9.62 18.47 15.83
N LEU A 244 -10.56 18.38 14.88
CA LEU A 244 -10.34 18.86 13.51
C LEU A 244 -10.62 20.35 13.44
N VAL A 245 -9.69 21.08 12.84
CA VAL A 245 -9.79 22.52 12.59
C VAL A 245 -9.43 22.78 11.13
N ALA A 246 -10.15 23.66 10.46
CA ALA A 246 -9.87 24.01 9.07
C ALA A 246 -8.39 24.35 8.84
N GLY A 247 -7.80 23.76 7.82
CA GLY A 247 -6.40 23.94 7.47
C GLY A 247 -5.40 23.21 8.39
N LYS A 248 -5.85 22.38 9.34
CA LYS A 248 -5.00 21.59 10.24
C LYS A 248 -5.43 20.12 10.24
N PRO A 249 -5.02 19.34 9.22
CA PRO A 249 -5.35 17.93 9.14
C PRO A 249 -4.69 17.13 10.28
N VAL A 250 -5.34 16.06 10.70
CA VAL A 250 -4.87 15.10 11.71
C VAL A 250 -4.52 13.80 11.00
N ALA A 251 -3.29 13.31 11.18
CA ALA A 251 -2.88 12.00 10.65
C ALA A 251 -3.49 10.87 11.50
N PHE A 252 -3.92 9.81 10.83
CA PHE A 252 -4.41 8.60 11.49
C PHE A 252 -3.74 7.34 10.93
N THR A 253 -3.69 6.31 11.77
CA THR A 253 -3.40 4.93 11.40
C THR A 253 -4.38 4.05 12.16
N LEU A 254 -5.06 3.15 11.46
CA LEU A 254 -5.99 2.24 12.09
C LEU A 254 -5.26 1.07 12.78
N ASP A 255 -5.81 0.58 13.89
CA ASP A 255 -5.33 -0.62 14.55
C ASP A 255 -5.60 -1.86 13.69
N GLU A 256 -6.74 -1.85 12.97
CA GLU A 256 -7.09 -2.89 12.00
C GLU A 256 -6.29 -2.73 10.71
N LYS A 257 -5.84 -3.86 10.15
CA LYS A 257 -5.01 -3.93 8.94
C LYS A 257 -5.71 -4.72 7.85
N LEU A 258 -5.45 -4.38 6.60
CA LEU A 258 -5.95 -5.14 5.45
C LEU A 258 -5.13 -6.44 5.28
N PRO A 259 -5.76 -7.62 5.32
CA PRO A 259 -5.08 -8.91 5.19
C PRO A 259 -4.90 -9.28 3.70
N LEU A 260 -3.79 -8.89 3.11
CA LEU A 260 -3.53 -9.17 1.69
C LEU A 260 -2.95 -10.57 1.49
N GLY A 261 -3.57 -11.35 0.61
CA GLY A 261 -3.04 -12.59 0.06
C GLY A 261 -2.01 -12.36 -1.07
N PHE A 262 -1.54 -13.46 -1.67
CA PHE A 262 -0.64 -13.41 -2.82
C PHE A 262 -1.40 -12.92 -4.07
N HIS A 263 -0.94 -11.87 -4.72
CA HIS A 263 -1.53 -11.24 -5.92
C HIS A 263 -3.05 -11.13 -5.81
N GLU A 264 -3.51 -10.72 -4.63
CA GLU A 264 -4.91 -10.58 -4.29
C GLU A 264 -5.35 -9.12 -4.41
N GLU A 265 -6.44 -8.90 -5.13
CA GLU A 265 -7.16 -7.65 -5.15
C GLU A 265 -8.19 -7.65 -4.02
N LEU A 266 -7.98 -6.81 -3.02
CA LEU A 266 -8.89 -6.66 -1.89
C LEU A 266 -9.66 -5.33 -1.99
N PRO A 267 -10.95 -5.36 -2.35
CA PRO A 267 -11.79 -4.17 -2.30
C PRO A 267 -12.14 -3.81 -0.85
N TYR A 268 -12.13 -2.54 -0.54
CA TYR A 268 -12.50 -2.02 0.78
C TYR A 268 -13.22 -0.68 0.68
N THR A 269 -13.98 -0.35 1.73
CA THR A 269 -14.55 0.98 1.93
C THR A 269 -14.04 1.52 3.25
N ILE A 270 -13.51 2.74 3.23
CA ILE A 270 -13.17 3.49 4.44
C ILE A 270 -14.11 4.67 4.58
N TRP A 271 -14.52 4.95 5.81
CA TRP A 271 -15.37 6.09 6.08
C TRP A 271 -14.97 6.81 7.36
N ILE A 272 -15.29 8.09 7.43
CA ILE A 272 -15.15 8.93 8.61
C ILE A 272 -16.52 9.51 8.96
N SER A 273 -16.83 9.59 10.24
CA SER A 273 -18.08 10.23 10.72
C SER A 273 -17.86 11.03 11.99
N ASP A 274 -18.67 12.05 12.16
CA ASP A 274 -18.94 12.72 13.43
C ASP A 274 -20.39 12.45 13.88
N GLU A 275 -20.92 13.26 14.80
CA GLU A 275 -22.31 13.14 15.27
C GLU A 275 -23.36 13.45 14.19
N ASN A 276 -22.99 14.21 13.15
CA ASN A 276 -23.93 14.81 12.19
C ASN A 276 -23.73 14.33 10.75
N SER A 277 -22.57 13.72 10.43
CA SER A 277 -22.22 13.44 9.05
C SER A 277 -21.31 12.22 8.90
N ARG A 278 -21.32 11.63 7.70
CA ARG A 278 -20.43 10.53 7.31
C ARG A 278 -19.93 10.75 5.88
N TYR A 279 -18.62 10.64 5.68
CA TYR A 279 -17.97 10.61 4.38
C TYR A 279 -17.34 9.26 4.14
N ALA A 280 -17.46 8.67 2.94
CA ALA A 280 -16.92 7.35 2.61
C ALA A 280 -16.18 7.36 1.28
N LEU A 281 -15.08 6.60 1.21
CA LEU A 281 -14.30 6.30 0.01
C LEU A 281 -14.27 4.79 -0.21
N SER A 282 -14.58 4.34 -1.41
CA SER A 282 -14.36 2.96 -1.82
C SER A 282 -13.11 2.88 -2.69
N SER A 283 -12.25 1.91 -2.42
CA SER A 283 -11.01 1.68 -3.12
C SER A 283 -10.67 0.19 -3.12
N HIS A 284 -9.56 -0.18 -3.69
CA HIS A 284 -8.99 -1.51 -3.66
C HIS A 284 -7.49 -1.43 -3.44
N ILE A 285 -6.90 -2.53 -3.01
CA ILE A 285 -5.45 -2.69 -2.89
C ILE A 285 -5.06 -4.05 -3.45
N ILE A 286 -3.97 -4.08 -4.22
CA ILE A 286 -3.45 -5.31 -4.85
C ILE A 286 -2.02 -5.54 -4.35
N SER A 287 -1.71 -6.78 -4.00
CA SER A 287 -0.37 -7.19 -3.58
C SER A 287 0.44 -7.75 -4.74
N TYR A 288 1.69 -7.33 -4.83
CA TYR A 288 2.73 -7.87 -5.71
C TYR A 288 3.92 -8.30 -4.84
N PRO A 289 3.83 -9.43 -4.11
CA PRO A 289 4.84 -9.81 -3.14
C PRO A 289 6.21 -9.94 -3.79
N ARG A 290 7.21 -9.35 -3.13
CA ARG A 290 8.59 -9.31 -3.60
C ARG A 290 9.55 -9.84 -2.55
N LYS A 291 10.59 -10.54 -3.00
CA LYS A 291 11.74 -10.94 -2.19
C LYS A 291 13.05 -10.39 -2.77
N VAL A 292 13.93 -10.01 -1.88
CA VAL A 292 15.29 -9.58 -2.20
C VAL A 292 16.23 -10.76 -2.03
N VAL A 293 17.17 -10.94 -2.94
CA VAL A 293 18.18 -12.02 -2.87
C VAL A 293 19.50 -11.49 -2.33
N CYS A 294 20.01 -12.15 -1.30
CA CYS A 294 21.34 -11.90 -0.73
C CYS A 294 22.26 -13.07 -1.07
N GLU A 295 23.23 -12.84 -1.96
CA GLU A 295 24.22 -13.84 -2.38
C GLU A 295 25.56 -13.55 -1.68
N GLU A 296 26.15 -14.57 -1.04
CA GLU A 296 27.44 -14.48 -0.35
C GLU A 296 28.49 -15.36 -1.00
N GLY A 297 29.68 -14.81 -1.25
CA GLY A 297 30.88 -15.58 -1.53
C GLY A 297 31.56 -15.99 -0.23
N THR A 298 31.71 -17.28 0.02
CA THR A 298 32.16 -17.84 1.30
C THR A 298 33.08 -19.06 1.14
N GLY A 299 33.56 -19.64 2.25
CA GLY A 299 34.33 -20.86 2.25
C GLY A 299 34.70 -21.33 3.66
N THR A 300 34.79 -22.64 3.86
CA THR A 300 35.14 -23.29 5.16
C THR A 300 36.52 -22.90 5.69
N TRP A 301 37.46 -22.60 4.78
CA TRP A 301 38.83 -22.17 5.08
C TRP A 301 38.92 -20.69 5.51
N CYS A 302 37.85 -19.90 5.31
CA CYS A 302 37.84 -18.48 5.58
C CYS A 302 37.41 -18.23 7.03
N GLY A 303 38.29 -17.77 7.90
CA GLY A 303 37.99 -17.54 9.32
C GLY A 303 37.05 -16.38 9.61
N TRP A 304 36.95 -15.39 8.70
CA TRP A 304 36.03 -14.29 8.78
C TRP A 304 34.62 -14.61 8.24
N CYS A 305 34.48 -15.71 7.50
CA CYS A 305 33.20 -16.08 6.84
C CYS A 305 32.11 -16.52 7.83
N VAL A 306 32.47 -16.78 9.07
CA VAL A 306 31.50 -17.01 10.16
C VAL A 306 30.48 -15.89 10.27
N ARG A 307 30.87 -14.62 10.00
CA ARG A 307 29.89 -13.50 10.05
C ARG A 307 28.86 -13.55 8.91
N GLY A 308 29.23 -14.13 7.77
CA GLY A 308 28.29 -14.40 6.70
C GLY A 308 27.27 -15.46 7.09
N ILE A 309 27.74 -16.57 7.67
CA ILE A 309 26.85 -17.61 8.22
C ILE A 309 25.82 -17.00 9.18
N VAL A 310 26.27 -16.15 10.11
CA VAL A 310 25.40 -15.47 11.09
C VAL A 310 24.45 -14.49 10.40
N ALA A 311 24.91 -13.79 9.37
CA ALA A 311 24.09 -12.82 8.65
C ALA A 311 22.99 -13.50 7.83
N LEU A 312 23.30 -14.56 7.06
CA LEU A 312 22.32 -15.34 6.30
C LEU A 312 21.30 -16.03 7.23
N ASP A 313 21.77 -16.58 8.36
CA ASP A 313 20.89 -17.14 9.39
C ASP A 313 19.93 -16.09 9.97
N SER A 314 20.39 -14.85 10.11
CA SER A 314 19.54 -13.73 10.55
C SER A 314 18.48 -13.35 9.50
N LEU A 315 18.83 -13.36 8.22
CA LEU A 315 17.88 -13.15 7.12
C LEU A 315 16.81 -14.24 7.13
N ARG A 316 17.21 -15.49 7.16
CA ARG A 316 16.29 -16.64 7.14
C ARG A 316 15.33 -16.66 8.32
N ARG A 317 15.78 -16.25 9.52
CA ARG A 317 14.93 -16.25 10.73
C ARG A 317 14.04 -15.03 10.86
N GLY A 318 14.47 -13.89 10.38
CA GLY A 318 13.79 -12.62 10.62
C GLY A 318 13.20 -11.95 9.38
N CYS A 319 13.60 -12.41 8.19
CA CYS A 319 13.30 -11.74 6.94
C CYS A 319 12.79 -12.70 5.83
N ALA A 320 12.48 -13.97 6.14
CA ALA A 320 12.10 -15.00 5.16
C ALA A 320 10.88 -14.59 4.29
N ASP A 321 10.01 -13.72 4.82
CA ASP A 321 8.84 -13.24 4.08
C ASP A 321 9.23 -12.33 2.90
N TRP A 322 10.42 -11.69 2.95
CA TRP A 322 10.83 -10.69 1.97
C TRP A 322 12.32 -10.77 1.55
N ALA A 323 13.09 -11.76 2.02
CA ALA A 323 14.48 -11.95 1.64
C ALA A 323 14.82 -13.45 1.49
N ILE A 324 15.67 -13.76 0.49
CA ILE A 324 16.23 -15.09 0.19
C ILE A 324 17.73 -15.01 0.40
N ALA A 325 18.30 -16.05 1.00
CA ALA A 325 19.74 -16.18 1.25
C ALA A 325 20.35 -17.26 0.35
N ILE A 326 21.55 -16.99 -0.20
CA ILE A 326 22.34 -17.96 -0.99
C ILE A 326 23.81 -17.85 -0.59
N ALA A 327 24.40 -18.97 -0.15
CA ALA A 327 25.81 -19.11 0.21
C ALA A 327 26.59 -19.81 -0.91
N ALA A 328 27.39 -19.05 -1.65
CA ALA A 328 28.24 -19.58 -2.73
C ALA A 328 29.62 -19.92 -2.20
N HIS A 329 29.88 -21.21 -2.01
CA HIS A 329 31.16 -21.72 -1.50
C HIS A 329 32.25 -21.75 -2.57
N GLY A 330 33.46 -21.35 -2.19
CA GLY A 330 34.65 -21.41 -3.06
C GLY A 330 35.82 -22.17 -2.42
N SER A 331 36.45 -23.03 -3.19
CA SER A 331 37.66 -23.79 -2.81
C SER A 331 37.51 -24.65 -1.54
N ASP A 332 36.35 -25.24 -1.33
CA ASP A 332 36.03 -26.21 -0.29
C ASP A 332 35.13 -27.33 -0.85
N PRO A 333 34.71 -28.34 -0.07
CA PRO A 333 33.92 -29.45 -0.60
C PRO A 333 32.52 -29.08 -1.11
N MET A 334 32.03 -27.88 -0.82
CA MET A 334 30.73 -27.35 -1.29
C MET A 334 30.89 -26.46 -2.52
N ALA A 335 32.12 -26.20 -2.97
CA ALA A 335 32.42 -25.32 -4.09
C ALA A 335 31.89 -25.87 -5.42
N ASN A 336 31.34 -24.96 -6.24
CA ASN A 336 30.91 -25.22 -7.60
C ASN A 336 31.00 -23.92 -8.43
N ASP A 337 30.51 -23.92 -9.66
CA ASP A 337 30.63 -22.78 -10.58
C ASP A 337 29.82 -21.55 -10.17
N TYR A 338 28.86 -21.68 -9.23
CA TYR A 338 28.01 -20.58 -8.79
C TYR A 338 28.82 -19.41 -8.27
N VAL A 339 29.83 -19.66 -7.40
CA VAL A 339 30.64 -18.58 -6.84
C VAL A 339 31.43 -17.82 -7.89
N GLY A 340 31.91 -18.53 -8.93
CA GLY A 340 32.53 -17.90 -10.10
C GLY A 340 31.59 -17.03 -10.89
N ALA A 341 30.36 -17.50 -11.07
CA ALA A 341 29.32 -16.81 -11.83
C ALA A 341 28.83 -15.51 -11.15
N ILE A 342 28.74 -15.49 -9.81
CA ILE A 342 28.36 -14.26 -9.08
C ILE A 342 29.54 -13.31 -8.81
N SER A 343 30.77 -13.72 -9.09
CA SER A 343 31.98 -12.93 -8.82
C SER A 343 31.94 -11.50 -9.38
N PRO A 344 31.36 -11.22 -10.57
CA PRO A 344 31.24 -9.85 -11.09
C PRO A 344 30.44 -8.90 -10.19
N TYR A 345 29.52 -9.42 -9.39
CA TYR A 345 28.63 -8.63 -8.52
C TYR A 345 29.19 -8.47 -7.10
N LEU A 346 30.30 -9.15 -6.76
CA LEU A 346 30.99 -9.01 -5.49
C LEU A 346 32.00 -7.86 -5.54
N ARG A 347 32.33 -7.28 -4.37
CA ARG A 347 33.48 -6.39 -4.28
C ARG A 347 34.77 -7.19 -4.51
N SER A 348 35.73 -6.61 -5.16
CA SER A 348 37.05 -7.24 -5.28
C SER A 348 37.79 -7.25 -3.95
N GLY A 349 38.25 -8.40 -3.45
CA GLY A 349 39.22 -8.40 -2.36
C GLY A 349 39.16 -9.52 -1.32
N GLY A 350 38.32 -10.52 -1.43
CA GLY A 350 38.32 -11.67 -0.54
C GLY A 350 37.00 -11.97 0.14
N TYR A 351 36.95 -13.04 0.89
CA TYR A 351 35.76 -13.51 1.57
C TYR A 351 35.76 -13.15 3.07
N PRO A 352 34.55 -13.05 3.71
CA PRO A 352 33.26 -13.06 3.07
C PRO A 352 32.97 -11.77 2.30
N ASP A 353 32.30 -11.86 1.19
CA ASP A 353 31.80 -10.73 0.43
C ASP A 353 30.40 -11.07 -0.09
N GLY A 354 29.57 -10.05 -0.34
CA GLY A 354 28.20 -10.30 -0.74
C GLY A 354 27.62 -9.23 -1.65
N THR A 355 26.50 -9.60 -2.25
CA THR A 355 25.69 -8.71 -3.05
C THR A 355 24.21 -8.87 -2.71
N VAL A 356 23.47 -7.80 -2.82
CA VAL A 356 22.02 -7.74 -2.64
C VAL A 356 21.39 -7.42 -3.99
N ASN A 357 20.56 -8.30 -4.50
CA ASN A 357 19.96 -8.24 -5.83
C ASN A 357 20.95 -8.01 -6.97
N ARG A 358 22.24 -8.36 -6.79
CA ARG A 358 23.34 -8.02 -7.73
C ARG A 358 23.52 -6.53 -8.01
N LEU A 359 22.77 -5.69 -7.26
CA LEU A 359 22.74 -4.24 -7.39
C LEU A 359 23.69 -3.55 -6.39
N VAL A 360 23.79 -4.07 -5.17
CA VAL A 360 24.58 -3.46 -4.11
C VAL A 360 25.54 -4.49 -3.47
N SER A 361 26.82 -4.34 -3.75
CA SER A 361 27.85 -5.17 -3.08
C SER A 361 28.08 -4.66 -1.65
N CYS A 362 28.12 -5.56 -0.67
CA CYS A 362 28.35 -5.21 0.73
C CYS A 362 28.96 -6.37 1.53
N ASP A 363 29.53 -6.03 2.68
CA ASP A 363 29.89 -7.05 3.67
C ASP A 363 28.62 -7.75 4.18
N PRO A 364 28.60 -9.10 4.28
CA PRO A 364 27.42 -9.85 4.73
C PRO A 364 26.84 -9.39 6.08
N GLY A 365 27.67 -8.89 6.99
CA GLY A 365 27.19 -8.28 8.24
C GLY A 365 26.24 -7.09 8.07
N LYS A 366 26.10 -6.56 6.84
CA LYS A 366 25.17 -5.47 6.48
C LYS A 366 23.96 -5.95 5.69
N PHE A 367 23.80 -7.24 5.43
CA PHE A 367 22.76 -7.76 4.55
C PHE A 367 21.36 -7.31 4.93
N VAL A 368 20.95 -7.46 6.18
CA VAL A 368 19.60 -7.06 6.62
C VAL A 368 19.29 -5.60 6.30
N GLN A 369 20.24 -4.68 6.60
CA GLN A 369 20.03 -3.26 6.33
C GLN A 369 20.06 -2.95 4.83
N THR A 370 20.99 -3.54 4.09
CA THR A 370 21.13 -3.32 2.65
C THR A 370 19.94 -3.91 1.90
N ALA A 371 19.51 -5.11 2.25
CA ALA A 371 18.35 -5.77 1.67
C ALA A 371 17.08 -4.95 1.88
N ARG A 372 16.88 -4.41 3.09
CA ARG A 372 15.75 -3.52 3.37
C ARG A 372 15.76 -2.27 2.49
N ASN A 373 16.92 -1.64 2.32
CA ASN A 373 17.04 -0.47 1.46
C ASN A 373 16.73 -0.80 -0.01
N VAL A 374 17.27 -1.91 -0.53
CA VAL A 374 17.00 -2.39 -1.89
C VAL A 374 15.52 -2.72 -2.05
N PHE A 375 14.90 -3.40 -1.08
CA PHE A 375 13.47 -3.70 -1.10
C PHE A 375 12.61 -2.43 -1.23
N LEU A 376 12.97 -1.36 -0.53
CA LEU A 376 12.23 -0.09 -0.55
C LEU A 376 12.49 0.78 -1.79
N THR A 377 13.60 0.56 -2.51
CA THR A 377 13.99 1.39 -3.65
C THR A 377 13.64 0.79 -5.01
N GLU A 378 13.42 -0.52 -5.08
CA GLU A 378 12.93 -1.19 -6.28
C GLU A 378 11.52 -0.71 -6.62
N LYS A 379 11.28 -0.34 -7.88
CA LYS A 379 10.02 0.24 -8.34
C LYS A 379 9.16 -0.73 -9.13
N THR A 380 9.78 -1.70 -9.79
CA THR A 380 9.03 -2.68 -10.58
C THR A 380 8.21 -3.58 -9.66
N LEU A 381 6.90 -3.54 -9.83
CA LEU A 381 5.98 -4.39 -9.10
C LEU A 381 5.61 -5.59 -9.97
N VAL A 382 6.07 -6.77 -9.55
CA VAL A 382 5.77 -8.05 -10.19
C VAL A 382 5.56 -9.11 -9.12
N ALA A 383 4.40 -9.77 -9.13
CA ALA A 383 4.17 -10.95 -8.30
C ALA A 383 4.78 -12.17 -9.00
N MET A 384 5.43 -13.05 -8.23
CA MET A 384 6.04 -14.29 -8.72
C MET A 384 5.57 -15.47 -7.88
N ASN A 385 5.15 -16.54 -8.55
CA ASN A 385 4.91 -17.83 -7.93
C ASN A 385 5.62 -18.93 -8.73
N MET A 386 5.92 -20.04 -8.08
CA MET A 386 6.56 -21.18 -8.74
C MET A 386 6.02 -22.49 -8.19
N GLU A 387 5.70 -23.41 -9.08
CA GLU A 387 5.37 -24.79 -8.76
C GLU A 387 6.55 -25.66 -9.16
N VAL A 388 6.95 -26.58 -8.28
CA VAL A 388 8.09 -27.48 -8.50
C VAL A 388 7.67 -28.92 -8.29
N SER A 389 8.11 -29.80 -9.16
CA SER A 389 7.96 -31.25 -9.03
C SER A 389 9.26 -31.97 -9.38
N TYR A 390 9.48 -33.13 -8.78
CA TYR A 390 10.65 -33.98 -9.04
C TYR A 390 10.25 -35.35 -9.57
N SER A 391 10.84 -35.76 -10.70
CA SER A 391 10.67 -37.08 -11.27
C SER A 391 11.94 -37.91 -11.05
N SER A 392 11.82 -39.07 -10.40
CA SER A 392 12.95 -39.98 -10.11
C SER A 392 12.72 -41.36 -10.72
N ARG A 393 13.80 -42.00 -11.22
CA ARG A 393 13.79 -43.36 -11.76
C ARG A 393 13.57 -44.45 -10.70
N SER A 394 13.74 -44.15 -9.42
CA SER A 394 13.78 -45.16 -8.37
C SER A 394 12.59 -45.11 -7.45
N SER A 395 11.83 -46.18 -7.38
CA SER A 395 10.78 -46.42 -6.40
C SER A 395 11.31 -46.68 -4.97
N TYR A 396 12.61 -46.48 -4.74
CA TYR A 396 13.24 -46.69 -3.45
C TYR A 396 13.66 -45.36 -2.81
N ASN A 397 12.95 -45.01 -1.73
CA ASN A 397 13.23 -43.92 -0.78
C ASN A 397 12.49 -42.58 -0.93
N VAL A 398 11.39 -42.53 -1.63
CA VAL A 398 10.44 -41.41 -1.37
C VAL A 398 9.66 -41.73 -0.09
N PRO A 399 9.61 -40.87 0.93
CA PRO A 399 8.76 -41.12 2.11
C PRO A 399 7.33 -41.39 1.68
N ARG A 400 6.71 -42.47 2.19
CA ARG A 400 5.34 -42.90 1.83
C ARG A 400 4.22 -41.88 2.12
N SER A 401 4.56 -40.69 2.60
CA SER A 401 3.63 -39.56 2.86
C SER A 401 3.58 -38.53 1.72
N SER A 402 4.41 -38.65 0.68
CA SER A 402 4.43 -37.69 -0.44
C SER A 402 3.20 -37.92 -1.35
N LYS A 403 2.40 -36.87 -1.53
CA LYS A 403 1.23 -36.79 -2.41
C LYS A 403 1.58 -36.78 -3.91
N TYR A 404 2.87 -36.79 -4.23
CA TYR A 404 3.38 -36.60 -5.59
C TYR A 404 3.59 -37.95 -6.27
N MET A 405 2.91 -38.17 -7.40
CA MET A 405 3.03 -39.37 -8.22
C MET A 405 4.26 -39.23 -9.13
N VAL A 406 5.22 -40.15 -8.98
CA VAL A 406 6.35 -40.28 -9.87
C VAL A 406 5.94 -41.11 -11.09
N ALA A 407 6.14 -40.54 -12.30
CA ALA A 407 5.90 -41.27 -13.56
C ALA A 407 7.03 -42.22 -13.83
N ASP A 408 6.70 -43.49 -14.04
CA ASP A 408 7.66 -44.59 -14.31
C ASP A 408 8.38 -44.38 -15.67
N GLY A 409 9.71 -44.26 -15.68
CA GLY A 409 10.50 -44.37 -16.91
C GLY A 409 11.18 -43.09 -17.44
N GLN A 410 11.11 -41.95 -16.77
CA GLN A 410 11.82 -40.72 -17.16
C GLN A 410 13.16 -40.53 -16.45
N GLU A 411 14.07 -39.74 -17.02
CA GLU A 411 15.33 -39.34 -16.36
C GLU A 411 15.03 -38.49 -15.13
N GLU A 412 15.88 -38.55 -14.09
CA GLU A 412 15.74 -37.70 -12.90
C GLU A 412 15.79 -36.24 -13.28
N SER A 413 14.71 -35.51 -13.01
CA SER A 413 14.60 -34.09 -13.36
C SER A 413 13.71 -33.31 -12.40
N VAL A 414 14.06 -32.08 -12.18
CA VAL A 414 13.20 -31.06 -11.60
C VAL A 414 12.40 -30.43 -12.72
N ASN A 415 11.09 -30.34 -12.54
CA ASN A 415 10.22 -29.56 -13.42
C ASN A 415 9.69 -28.39 -12.63
N ALA A 416 9.89 -27.18 -13.13
CA ALA A 416 9.42 -25.95 -12.51
C ALA A 416 8.55 -25.15 -13.49
N THR A 417 7.41 -24.69 -13.02
CA THR A 417 6.53 -23.74 -13.72
C THR A 417 6.53 -22.44 -12.91
N THR A 418 7.01 -21.37 -13.53
CA THR A 418 7.03 -20.03 -12.89
C THR A 418 5.95 -19.17 -13.49
N HIS A 419 5.20 -18.47 -12.64
CA HIS A 419 4.13 -17.57 -12.99
C HIS A 419 4.48 -16.15 -12.55
N LEU A 420 4.25 -15.17 -13.42
CA LEU A 420 4.55 -13.76 -13.21
C LEU A 420 3.32 -12.91 -13.53
N TRP A 421 3.08 -11.88 -12.73
CA TRP A 421 2.07 -10.84 -12.98
C TRP A 421 2.70 -9.47 -12.73
N PHE A 422 2.88 -8.69 -13.79
CA PHE A 422 3.44 -7.34 -13.68
C PHE A 422 2.32 -6.33 -13.44
N ALA A 423 2.55 -5.38 -12.54
CA ALA A 423 1.58 -4.34 -12.26
C ALA A 423 1.37 -3.36 -13.41
N ASP A 424 2.38 -3.19 -14.25
CA ASP A 424 2.38 -2.23 -15.37
C ASP A 424 2.64 -2.92 -16.72
N ASN A 425 2.27 -2.23 -17.80
CA ASN A 425 2.59 -2.69 -19.16
C ASN A 425 4.09 -2.51 -19.45
N HIS A 426 4.73 -3.54 -19.99
CA HIS A 426 6.12 -3.50 -20.46
C HIS A 426 6.17 -3.87 -21.96
N PRO A 427 5.99 -2.91 -22.88
CA PRO A 427 5.96 -3.20 -24.34
C PRO A 427 7.33 -3.57 -24.91
N GLU A 428 8.40 -3.27 -24.20
CA GLU A 428 9.80 -3.56 -24.55
C GLU A 428 10.50 -4.23 -23.35
N ALA A 429 9.88 -5.27 -22.78
CA ALA A 429 10.42 -5.99 -21.63
C ALA A 429 11.73 -6.70 -21.99
N ASN A 430 12.72 -6.58 -21.12
CA ASN A 430 14.02 -7.23 -21.26
C ASN A 430 14.38 -8.02 -20.00
N TYR A 431 13.49 -8.94 -19.61
CA TYR A 431 13.66 -9.76 -18.42
C TYR A 431 13.97 -11.22 -18.76
N ARG A 432 14.66 -11.92 -17.86
CA ARG A 432 14.88 -13.36 -17.92
C ARG A 432 14.71 -14.00 -16.54
N LEU A 433 14.34 -15.28 -16.52
CA LEU A 433 14.28 -16.11 -15.33
C LEU A 433 15.57 -16.90 -15.18
N ALA A 434 16.23 -16.76 -14.04
CA ALA A 434 17.38 -17.55 -13.63
C ALA A 434 16.98 -18.49 -12.50
N PHE A 435 17.53 -19.72 -12.50
CA PHE A 435 17.22 -20.73 -11.49
C PHE A 435 18.48 -21.16 -10.76
N ALA A 436 18.48 -21.02 -9.43
CA ALA A 436 19.52 -21.53 -8.56
C ALA A 436 19.01 -22.78 -7.79
N ILE A 437 19.89 -23.74 -7.60
CA ILE A 437 19.65 -24.93 -6.79
C ILE A 437 20.40 -24.74 -5.49
N VAL A 438 19.68 -24.75 -4.36
CA VAL A 438 20.19 -24.49 -3.02
C VAL A 438 19.94 -25.72 -2.13
N GLU A 439 20.84 -26.06 -1.25
CA GLU A 439 20.67 -27.15 -0.29
C GLU A 439 20.85 -26.64 1.13
N ASN A 440 19.90 -26.96 1.98
CA ASN A 440 19.94 -26.69 3.41
C ASN A 440 20.47 -27.90 4.21
N ASP A 441 20.77 -27.66 5.48
CA ASP A 441 21.18 -28.68 6.43
C ASP A 441 22.37 -29.56 5.96
N VAL A 442 23.28 -28.95 5.21
CA VAL A 442 24.48 -29.60 4.72
C VAL A 442 25.40 -29.95 5.89
N HIS A 443 25.53 -31.26 6.20
CA HIS A 443 26.25 -31.76 7.37
C HIS A 443 27.08 -33.00 7.03
N GLN A 444 28.40 -32.90 7.18
CA GLN A 444 29.34 -33.99 6.94
C GLN A 444 30.29 -34.14 8.14
N PRO A 445 29.83 -34.75 9.26
CA PRO A 445 30.52 -34.71 10.56
C PRO A 445 31.87 -35.38 10.58
N ASN A 446 32.13 -36.28 9.62
CA ASN A 446 33.37 -37.08 9.53
C ASN A 446 34.35 -36.52 8.50
N ASP A 447 33.99 -35.50 7.73
CA ASP A 447 34.85 -34.90 6.73
C ASP A 447 35.47 -33.59 7.24
N ARG A 448 36.80 -33.57 7.37
CA ARG A 448 37.53 -32.39 7.84
C ARG A 448 37.46 -31.20 6.88
N GLY A 449 37.12 -31.40 5.60
CA GLY A 449 36.85 -30.33 4.64
C GLY A 449 35.70 -29.43 5.03
N TYR A 450 34.79 -29.96 5.86
CA TYR A 450 33.66 -29.19 6.41
C TYR A 450 33.97 -28.55 7.78
N ASN A 451 35.22 -28.55 8.27
CA ASN A 451 35.61 -27.78 9.44
C ASN A 451 35.62 -26.28 9.09
N GLN A 452 34.93 -25.46 9.84
CA GLN A 452 34.88 -24.00 9.60
C GLN A 452 35.99 -23.27 10.35
N ARG A 453 36.89 -22.57 9.65
CA ARG A 453 37.82 -21.63 10.28
C ARG A 453 37.05 -20.55 11.00
N ASN A 454 37.51 -20.12 12.19
CA ASN A 454 36.79 -19.25 13.07
C ASN A 454 37.69 -18.21 13.76
N TYR A 455 37.86 -17.03 13.17
CA TYR A 455 38.68 -15.95 13.75
C TYR A 455 37.99 -15.18 14.87
N TYR A 456 36.73 -15.54 15.19
CA TYR A 456 36.01 -15.02 16.35
C TYR A 456 36.25 -15.87 17.62
N SER A 457 36.87 -17.07 17.51
CA SER A 457 37.17 -17.94 18.63
C SER A 457 37.87 -17.20 19.76
N GLY A 458 37.41 -17.42 21.00
CA GLY A 458 37.94 -16.75 22.18
C GLY A 458 37.44 -15.30 22.40
N GLY A 459 36.56 -14.77 21.54
CA GLY A 459 35.86 -13.50 21.73
C GLY A 459 36.68 -12.24 21.45
N GLY A 460 37.96 -12.38 21.05
CA GLY A 460 38.84 -11.21 20.78
C GLY A 460 38.35 -10.32 19.61
N SER A 461 37.63 -10.91 18.65
CA SER A 461 37.04 -10.21 17.51
C SER A 461 35.57 -9.78 17.73
N GLY A 462 35.05 -9.92 18.94
CA GLY A 462 33.69 -9.55 19.32
C GLY A 462 32.72 -10.74 19.34
N VAL A 463 31.45 -10.44 19.64
CA VAL A 463 30.34 -11.40 19.66
C VAL A 463 29.95 -11.72 18.22
N MET A 464 29.79 -13.00 17.89
CA MET A 464 29.45 -13.48 16.54
C MET A 464 28.53 -14.70 16.63
N GLY A 465 27.29 -14.47 17.06
CA GLY A 465 26.23 -15.49 17.06
C GLY A 465 26.54 -16.78 17.83
N GLY A 466 27.48 -16.74 18.78
CA GLY A 466 27.94 -17.92 19.55
C GLY A 466 29.28 -18.50 19.07
N TYR A 467 29.74 -18.16 17.86
CA TYR A 467 31.02 -18.64 17.34
C TYR A 467 32.22 -18.13 18.17
N GLU A 468 32.09 -17.04 18.89
CA GLU A 468 33.11 -16.56 19.83
C GLU A 468 33.39 -17.54 20.96
N ASN A 469 32.47 -18.46 21.22
CA ASN A 469 32.61 -19.52 22.23
C ASN A 469 33.03 -20.88 21.65
N MET A 470 33.20 -20.94 20.32
CA MET A 470 33.60 -22.17 19.61
C MET A 470 35.11 -22.18 19.29
N SER A 471 35.65 -23.35 19.00
CA SER A 471 37.08 -23.50 18.63
C SER A 471 37.39 -22.92 17.24
N ASP A 472 38.68 -22.75 16.94
CA ASP A 472 39.19 -22.53 15.59
C ASP A 472 40.10 -23.71 15.18
N PRO A 473 39.72 -24.51 14.19
CA PRO A 473 38.45 -24.51 13.47
C PRO A 473 37.31 -25.07 14.32
N VAL A 474 36.07 -24.70 13.96
CA VAL A 474 34.86 -25.38 14.45
C VAL A 474 34.80 -26.73 13.77
N PRO A 475 34.72 -27.87 14.50
CA PRO A 475 34.68 -29.21 13.88
C PRO A 475 33.46 -29.42 13.00
N ALA A 476 33.60 -30.14 11.91
CA ALA A 476 32.53 -30.51 10.99
C ALA A 476 31.32 -31.16 11.69
N SER A 477 31.56 -31.92 12.77
CA SER A 477 30.49 -32.50 13.59
C SER A 477 29.61 -31.50 14.31
N GLN A 478 30.00 -30.21 14.37
CA GLN A 478 29.26 -29.11 14.95
C GLN A 478 28.75 -28.12 13.89
N MET A 479 29.11 -28.35 12.60
CA MET A 479 28.73 -27.45 11.51
C MET A 479 27.51 -27.97 10.74
N TRP A 480 26.56 -27.09 10.51
CA TRP A 480 25.42 -27.26 9.62
C TRP A 480 25.35 -26.04 8.72
N TYR A 481 25.63 -26.26 7.42
CA TYR A 481 25.60 -25.16 6.46
C TYR A 481 24.23 -25.05 5.84
N GLN A 482 23.75 -23.83 5.72
CA GLN A 482 22.45 -23.49 5.21
C GLN A 482 22.59 -22.68 3.93
N ASP A 483 21.54 -22.65 3.13
CA ASP A 483 21.43 -21.82 1.94
C ASP A 483 22.58 -22.06 0.92
N VAL A 484 23.16 -23.27 0.92
CA VAL A 484 24.34 -23.61 0.12
C VAL A 484 23.98 -23.74 -1.36
N ALA A 485 24.50 -22.84 -2.21
CA ALA A 485 24.35 -22.95 -3.65
C ALA A 485 25.00 -24.26 -4.15
N ARG A 486 24.22 -25.08 -4.87
CA ARG A 486 24.70 -26.32 -5.50
C ARG A 486 24.90 -26.19 -7.00
N GLY A 487 24.30 -25.18 -7.60
CA GLY A 487 24.41 -24.87 -9.02
C GLY A 487 23.35 -23.90 -9.48
N PHE A 488 23.35 -23.67 -10.78
CA PHE A 488 22.35 -22.89 -11.48
C PHE A 488 22.04 -23.54 -12.83
N VAL A 489 20.90 -23.18 -13.43
CA VAL A 489 20.45 -23.72 -14.70
C VAL A 489 20.98 -22.86 -15.83
N ASP A 490 21.80 -23.45 -16.71
CA ASP A 490 22.42 -22.87 -17.91
C ASP A 490 23.17 -21.54 -17.66
N GLU A 491 22.48 -20.41 -17.54
CA GLU A 491 23.06 -19.07 -17.40
C GLU A 491 22.62 -18.40 -16.09
N ILE A 492 23.59 -17.86 -15.34
CA ILE A 492 23.34 -17.16 -14.08
C ILE A 492 22.52 -15.86 -14.27
N VAL A 493 22.56 -15.28 -15.47
CA VAL A 493 21.79 -14.09 -15.87
C VAL A 493 20.42 -14.42 -16.46
N GLY A 494 20.04 -15.70 -16.47
CA GLY A 494 18.71 -16.16 -16.85
C GLY A 494 18.59 -16.70 -18.26
N LEU A 495 17.56 -17.51 -18.44
CA LEU A 495 17.30 -18.28 -19.66
C LEU A 495 16.73 -17.38 -20.77
N PRO A 496 17.34 -17.35 -21.97
CA PRO A 496 16.80 -16.60 -23.09
C PRO A 496 15.37 -17.02 -23.43
N GLY A 497 14.47 -16.03 -23.61
CA GLY A 497 13.07 -16.28 -24.00
C GLY A 497 12.17 -16.78 -22.88
N SER A 498 12.65 -16.81 -21.62
CA SER A 498 11.84 -17.19 -20.45
C SER A 498 10.78 -16.15 -20.08
N VAL A 499 10.94 -14.91 -20.53
CA VAL A 499 9.97 -13.84 -20.37
C VAL A 499 9.73 -13.20 -21.75
N PRO A 500 8.48 -12.95 -22.16
CA PRO A 500 8.17 -12.33 -23.45
C PRO A 500 8.61 -10.86 -23.50
N GLN A 501 8.92 -10.35 -24.70
CA GLN A 501 9.33 -8.95 -24.90
C GLN A 501 8.19 -7.94 -24.73
N SER A 502 6.94 -8.39 -24.73
CA SER A 502 5.78 -7.54 -24.48
C SER A 502 4.90 -8.17 -23.42
N ILE A 503 4.64 -7.42 -22.37
CA ILE A 503 3.87 -7.87 -21.21
C ILE A 503 2.75 -6.85 -20.99
N ALA A 504 1.51 -7.33 -20.82
CA ALA A 504 0.41 -6.51 -20.38
C ALA A 504 0.27 -6.54 -18.86
N ALA A 505 -0.20 -5.43 -18.29
CA ALA A 505 -0.44 -5.32 -16.86
C ALA A 505 -1.45 -6.38 -16.39
N ASP A 506 -1.16 -7.01 -15.28
CA ASP A 506 -1.97 -8.04 -14.60
C ASP A 506 -2.28 -9.29 -15.46
N GLU A 507 -1.69 -9.41 -16.65
CA GLU A 507 -1.75 -10.67 -17.41
C GLU A 507 -0.70 -11.66 -16.92
N GLU A 508 -1.09 -12.93 -16.83
CA GLU A 508 -0.21 -14.01 -16.44
C GLU A 508 0.81 -14.33 -17.53
N VAL A 509 2.10 -14.33 -17.13
CA VAL A 509 3.20 -14.87 -17.92
C VAL A 509 3.66 -16.16 -17.25
N ALA A 510 3.56 -17.29 -17.94
CA ALA A 510 3.99 -18.59 -17.44
C ALA A 510 5.21 -19.11 -18.23
N PHE A 511 6.15 -19.74 -17.51
CA PHE A 511 7.34 -20.36 -18.11
C PHE A 511 7.64 -21.72 -17.47
N ASP A 512 7.74 -22.74 -18.30
CA ASP A 512 8.07 -24.11 -17.93
C ASP A 512 9.55 -24.41 -18.22
N VAL A 513 10.23 -25.03 -17.25
CA VAL A 513 11.61 -25.50 -17.41
C VAL A 513 11.79 -26.87 -16.76
N SER A 514 12.62 -27.70 -17.37
CA SER A 514 13.03 -28.99 -16.82
C SER A 514 14.55 -29.11 -16.83
N PHE A 515 15.13 -29.47 -15.70
CA PHE A 515 16.59 -29.58 -15.55
C PHE A 515 16.98 -30.71 -14.56
N PRO A 516 18.14 -31.33 -14.72
CA PRO A 516 18.66 -32.31 -13.76
C PRO A 516 19.15 -31.59 -12.50
N LEU A 517 19.14 -32.32 -11.38
CA LEU A 517 19.88 -31.87 -10.19
C LEU A 517 21.39 -32.01 -10.43
N PRO A 518 22.21 -31.04 -9.97
CA PRO A 518 23.64 -31.11 -10.08
C PRO A 518 24.23 -32.23 -9.19
N ASP A 519 25.40 -32.72 -9.56
CA ASP A 519 26.18 -33.65 -8.72
C ASP A 519 26.55 -32.98 -7.37
N GLY A 520 26.69 -33.79 -6.32
CA GLY A 520 27.17 -33.32 -5.02
C GLY A 520 26.07 -32.88 -4.04
N ILE A 521 24.78 -32.99 -4.38
CA ILE A 521 23.68 -32.86 -3.43
C ILE A 521 23.75 -34.00 -2.43
N LEU A 522 23.70 -33.69 -1.13
CA LEU A 522 23.82 -34.67 -0.05
C LEU A 522 22.45 -35.24 0.35
N ASP A 523 21.43 -34.41 0.38
CA ASP A 523 20.06 -34.81 0.68
C ASP A 523 19.06 -34.02 -0.19
N VAL A 524 18.46 -34.74 -1.12
CA VAL A 524 17.45 -34.16 -2.04
C VAL A 524 16.23 -33.55 -1.32
N ASN A 525 15.94 -34.03 -0.09
CA ASN A 525 14.82 -33.47 0.70
C ASN A 525 15.10 -32.06 1.24
N ASN A 526 16.37 -31.67 1.25
CA ASN A 526 16.81 -30.36 1.72
C ASN A 526 17.04 -29.36 0.56
N VAL A 527 16.70 -29.77 -0.66
CA VAL A 527 16.86 -28.92 -1.84
C VAL A 527 15.72 -27.92 -1.94
N VAL A 528 16.10 -26.67 -2.24
CA VAL A 528 15.22 -25.55 -2.54
C VAL A 528 15.58 -25.02 -3.92
N ILE A 529 14.57 -24.78 -4.74
CA ILE A 529 14.73 -24.12 -6.04
C ILE A 529 14.42 -22.65 -5.84
N VAL A 530 15.35 -21.80 -6.26
CA VAL A 530 15.22 -20.34 -6.24
C VAL A 530 15.09 -19.85 -7.67
N CYS A 531 13.98 -19.21 -8.02
CA CYS A 531 13.80 -18.56 -9.30
C CYS A 531 13.92 -17.04 -9.11
N MET A 532 14.75 -16.41 -9.93
CA MET A 532 15.05 -14.97 -9.91
C MET A 532 14.64 -14.34 -11.23
N LEU A 533 13.88 -13.25 -11.17
CA LEU A 533 13.60 -12.39 -12.32
C LEU A 533 14.71 -11.35 -12.46
N ILE A 534 15.43 -11.38 -13.56
CA ILE A 534 16.61 -10.54 -13.81
C ILE A 534 16.29 -9.54 -14.92
N ASP A 535 16.50 -8.26 -14.64
CA ASP A 535 16.51 -7.20 -15.66
C ASP A 535 17.82 -7.32 -16.45
N GLN A 536 17.73 -7.44 -17.76
CA GLN A 536 18.91 -7.65 -18.63
C GLN A 536 19.61 -6.32 -18.98
N ASP A 537 19.06 -5.18 -18.62
CA ASP A 537 19.66 -3.89 -18.90
C ASP A 537 20.86 -3.62 -17.98
N ASP A 538 20.80 -4.10 -16.74
CA ASP A 538 21.87 -3.95 -15.73
C ASP A 538 22.13 -5.23 -14.92
N GLU A 539 21.48 -6.34 -15.25
CA GLU A 539 21.62 -7.68 -14.66
C GLU A 539 21.22 -7.74 -13.17
N HIS A 540 20.45 -6.77 -12.67
CA HIS A 540 19.97 -6.85 -11.29
C HIS A 540 18.75 -7.78 -11.14
N ILE A 541 18.57 -8.32 -9.94
CA ILE A 541 17.42 -9.15 -9.58
C ILE A 541 16.27 -8.24 -9.16
N VAL A 542 15.16 -8.27 -9.92
CA VAL A 542 13.95 -7.47 -9.65
C VAL A 542 13.08 -8.11 -8.56
N ASN A 543 12.89 -9.43 -8.66
CA ASN A 543 12.11 -10.22 -7.71
C ASN A 543 12.60 -11.68 -7.72
N ALA A 544 12.23 -12.44 -6.69
CA ALA A 544 12.54 -13.86 -6.63
C ALA A 544 11.48 -14.64 -5.84
N VAL A 545 11.42 -15.94 -6.11
CA VAL A 545 10.62 -16.91 -5.37
C VAL A 545 11.47 -18.15 -5.06
N GLU A 546 11.25 -18.74 -3.91
CA GLU A 546 11.91 -20.00 -3.51
C GLU A 546 10.86 -21.05 -3.14
N VAL A 547 11.09 -22.29 -3.57
CA VAL A 547 10.19 -23.41 -3.33
C VAL A 547 11.02 -24.64 -2.94
N PRO A 548 10.76 -25.26 -1.77
CA PRO A 548 11.36 -26.54 -1.43
C PRO A 548 10.96 -27.61 -2.44
N LEU A 549 11.93 -28.43 -2.87
CA LEU A 549 11.68 -29.53 -3.80
C LEU A 549 10.70 -30.56 -3.22
N PHE A 550 10.78 -30.76 -1.90
CA PHE A 550 9.85 -31.58 -1.14
C PHE A 550 9.30 -30.76 0.03
N PRO A 551 8.01 -30.36 0.01
CA PRO A 551 7.40 -29.67 1.14
C PRO A 551 7.44 -30.57 2.37
N SER A 552 7.98 -30.09 3.48
CA SER A 552 7.88 -30.79 4.75
C SER A 552 6.46 -30.66 5.28
N ASP A 553 5.85 -31.78 5.71
CA ASP A 553 4.54 -31.77 6.42
C ASP A 553 4.59 -31.09 7.81
N VAL A 554 5.73 -30.53 8.17
CA VAL A 554 5.97 -29.80 9.40
C VAL A 554 6.18 -28.33 9.02
N GLU A 555 5.27 -27.44 9.47
CA GLU A 555 5.54 -26.00 9.49
C GLU A 555 7.00 -25.79 9.93
N ALA A 556 7.78 -25.07 9.13
CA ALA A 556 9.19 -24.84 9.36
C ALA A 556 9.38 -24.13 10.71
N THR A 557 9.44 -24.93 11.77
CA THR A 557 10.00 -24.48 13.05
C THR A 557 11.50 -24.43 12.82
N GLY A 558 11.97 -23.29 12.27
CA GLY A 558 13.39 -23.05 12.13
C GLY A 558 14.11 -23.30 13.43
N ILE A 559 14.96 -24.30 13.49
CA ILE A 559 16.07 -24.39 14.46
C ILE A 559 16.96 -25.58 14.05
N GLY A 560 18.13 -25.29 13.51
CA GLY A 560 19.27 -26.19 13.51
C GLY A 560 20.37 -25.65 14.42
N TYR A 561 20.21 -25.78 15.74
CA TYR A 561 21.30 -25.72 16.69
C TYR A 561 21.43 -27.10 17.37
N PRO A 562 22.62 -27.51 17.84
CA PRO A 562 22.80 -28.79 18.51
C PRO A 562 21.86 -28.91 19.68
N ARG A 563 20.95 -29.90 19.61
CA ARG A 563 20.08 -30.24 20.74
C ARG A 563 20.91 -30.85 21.85
N ASN A 564 21.11 -30.11 22.92
CA ASN A 564 21.34 -30.77 24.21
C ASN A 564 20.02 -31.42 24.63
N GLN A 565 19.96 -32.75 24.59
CA GLN A 565 18.83 -33.52 25.10
C GLN A 565 18.75 -33.36 26.61
N THR A 566 17.76 -32.66 27.08
CA THR A 566 17.17 -32.89 28.42
C THR A 566 15.67 -32.82 28.31
N ASN A 567 15.05 -33.97 28.56
CA ASN A 567 13.61 -34.15 28.72
C ASN A 567 13.05 -33.22 29.80
N SER A 568 11.96 -32.49 29.50
CA SER A 568 10.87 -32.35 30.48
C SER A 568 9.62 -31.69 29.85
N SER A 569 8.52 -32.33 30.14
CA SER A 569 7.09 -32.12 29.93
C SER A 569 6.54 -30.69 29.92
N GLN A 570 5.50 -30.53 29.10
CA GLN A 570 4.60 -29.39 28.99
C GLN A 570 3.94 -29.00 30.32
N THR A 571 3.82 -27.70 30.57
CA THR A 571 2.67 -27.09 31.24
C THR A 571 2.54 -25.63 30.85
N GLU A 572 1.37 -25.25 30.37
CA GLU A 572 0.94 -23.85 30.16
C GLU A 572 0.83 -23.14 31.50
N GLY A 573 1.39 -21.94 31.61
CA GLY A 573 1.24 -21.11 32.79
C GLY A 573 1.58 -19.66 32.51
N LYS A 574 0.58 -18.79 32.53
CA LYS A 574 0.75 -17.34 32.64
C LYS A 574 1.53 -17.01 33.92
N SER A 575 2.68 -16.38 33.81
CA SER A 575 3.39 -15.83 34.97
C SER A 575 4.27 -14.65 34.58
N SER A 576 4.04 -13.55 35.26
CA SER A 576 4.96 -12.42 35.36
C SER A 576 6.23 -12.89 36.06
N VAL A 577 7.38 -12.90 35.37
CA VAL A 577 8.64 -13.33 35.94
C VAL A 577 9.59 -12.14 36.06
N THR A 578 9.92 -11.81 37.31
CA THR A 578 11.15 -11.11 37.65
C THR A 578 12.30 -12.11 37.52
N ALA A 579 13.20 -11.88 36.58
CA ALA A 579 14.36 -12.74 36.37
C ALA A 579 15.51 -12.34 37.32
N GLU A 580 15.70 -13.12 38.37
CA GLU A 580 17.00 -13.25 39.04
C GLU A 580 17.46 -14.71 38.90
N GLY A 581 18.58 -14.92 38.20
CA GLY A 581 19.20 -16.25 38.08
C GLY A 581 20.10 -16.41 36.87
N GLY A 582 21.37 -16.17 37.02
CA GLY A 582 22.63 -16.51 36.37
C GLY A 582 22.60 -17.22 34.98
N GLY A 583 22.57 -16.49 33.91
CA GLY A 583 22.96 -16.89 32.56
C GLY A 583 23.03 -15.65 31.70
N VAL A 584 24.14 -15.44 30.97
CA VAL A 584 24.34 -14.27 30.11
C VAL A 584 23.38 -14.36 28.93
N SER A 585 22.22 -13.74 29.03
CA SER A 585 21.22 -13.69 27.95
C SER A 585 21.43 -12.43 27.13
N SER A 586 21.57 -12.57 25.80
CA SER A 586 21.61 -11.43 24.88
C SER A 586 20.20 -11.02 24.49
N VAL A 587 19.94 -9.73 24.51
CA VAL A 587 18.65 -9.11 24.17
C VAL A 587 18.76 -8.49 22.78
N TYR A 588 17.80 -8.77 21.91
CA TYR A 588 17.71 -8.26 20.55
C TYR A 588 16.36 -7.57 20.34
N THR A 589 16.31 -6.56 19.46
CA THR A 589 15.04 -6.06 18.93
C THR A 589 14.39 -7.12 18.02
N LEU A 590 13.14 -6.91 17.61
CA LEU A 590 12.48 -7.78 16.61
C LEU A 590 13.25 -7.80 15.28
N GLU A 591 13.94 -6.71 14.96
CA GLU A 591 14.76 -6.56 13.75
C GLU A 591 16.16 -7.23 13.90
N GLY A 592 16.38 -7.96 14.98
CA GLY A 592 17.64 -8.69 15.23
C GLY A 592 18.81 -7.82 15.71
N CYS A 593 18.60 -6.54 16.04
CA CYS A 593 19.65 -5.68 16.59
C CYS A 593 19.93 -6.02 18.06
N TYR A 594 21.20 -6.32 18.38
CA TYR A 594 21.62 -6.49 19.76
C TYR A 594 21.50 -5.18 20.56
N VAL A 595 20.78 -5.20 21.67
CA VAL A 595 20.53 -4.02 22.52
C VAL A 595 21.10 -4.13 23.93
N GLY A 596 21.67 -5.27 24.30
CA GLY A 596 22.30 -5.46 25.60
C GLY A 596 22.08 -6.86 26.20
N LYS A 597 22.42 -7.01 27.46
CA LYS A 597 22.28 -8.26 28.23
C LYS A 597 21.05 -8.28 29.14
N THR A 598 20.25 -7.22 29.15
CA THR A 598 19.08 -7.07 30.03
C THR A 598 18.03 -6.18 29.40
N LEU A 599 16.77 -6.45 29.71
CA LEU A 599 15.63 -5.59 29.34
C LEU A 599 15.53 -4.31 30.21
N LYS A 600 16.31 -4.23 31.26
CA LYS A 600 16.29 -3.08 32.19
C LYS A 600 16.80 -1.84 31.45
N ASN A 601 16.02 -0.77 31.47
CA ASN A 601 16.27 0.50 30.78
C ASN A 601 16.18 0.45 29.23
N GLN A 602 15.61 -0.60 28.65
CA GLN A 602 15.28 -0.59 27.23
C GLN A 602 14.01 0.23 26.97
N PRO A 603 13.89 0.92 25.81
CA PRO A 603 12.68 1.59 25.40
C PRO A 603 11.47 0.63 25.37
N LYS A 604 10.25 1.19 25.44
CA LYS A 604 9.05 0.38 25.24
C LYS A 604 9.10 -0.30 23.88
N GLY A 605 8.85 -1.59 23.84
CA GLY A 605 8.95 -2.36 22.61
C GLY A 605 8.94 -3.86 22.85
N ILE A 606 9.07 -4.63 21.75
CA ILE A 606 9.17 -6.08 21.80
C ILE A 606 10.64 -6.46 21.58
N TYR A 607 11.13 -7.36 22.42
CA TYR A 607 12.52 -7.84 22.40
C TYR A 607 12.59 -9.35 22.36
N MET A 608 13.68 -9.88 21.82
CA MET A 608 13.97 -11.30 21.76
C MET A 608 15.09 -11.66 22.73
N ILE A 609 14.87 -12.65 23.58
CA ILE A 609 15.87 -13.25 24.47
C ILE A 609 15.77 -14.74 24.35
N ASN A 610 16.87 -15.40 23.94
CA ASN A 610 16.93 -16.86 23.77
C ASN A 610 15.73 -17.41 22.95
N GLY A 611 15.38 -16.73 21.83
CA GLY A 611 14.31 -17.14 20.95
C GLY A 611 12.88 -16.89 21.48
N ARG A 612 12.71 -16.18 22.59
CA ARG A 612 11.39 -15.84 23.17
C ARG A 612 11.12 -14.35 23.10
N LYS A 613 9.87 -13.98 22.83
CA LYS A 613 9.43 -12.58 22.79
C LYS A 613 9.14 -12.05 24.19
N TYR A 614 9.64 -10.85 24.49
CA TYR A 614 9.42 -10.10 25.74
C TYR A 614 8.93 -8.70 25.41
N VAL A 615 7.94 -8.23 26.14
CA VAL A 615 7.37 -6.89 25.96
C VAL A 615 7.84 -5.99 27.08
N VAL A 616 8.54 -4.89 26.74
CA VAL A 616 8.86 -3.79 27.67
C VAL A 616 7.74 -2.76 27.53
N ARG A 617 6.96 -2.57 28.60
CA ARG A 617 5.80 -1.67 28.65
C ARG A 617 6.13 -0.29 29.22
#